data_23a8fb512c557cb5d2574d90dfb54c33
#
_entry.id   23a8fb512c557cb5d2574d90dfb54c33
#
_cell.length_a   1.000
_cell.length_b   1.000
_cell.length_c   1.000
_cell.angle_alpha   90.00
_cell.angle_beta   90.00
_cell.angle_gamma   90.00
#
_symmetry.space_group_name_H-M   'P 1'
#
loop_
_entity.id
_entity.type
_entity.pdbx_description
1 polymer ?
#
loop_
_entity_poly.entity_id
_entity_poly.type
_entity_poly.pdbx_seq_one_letter_code
_entity_poly.pdbx_strand_id
1 'polypeptide(L)'
;MDPAEAAARRAKVVLAADDQHENIMMLESLIETQGFTFFGVGGGAECLSLAPRISPRLILLDIQMPELDGFETCRRLRAIYSLKQIPVAFLTARKAAADVQAGIKAGGNDFIVKPFDPEKLIARLIYWTDRRAPAAA
;
A
#
# COMPACT_ATOMS: atom_id res chain seq x y z
N MET A 1 17.89 5.05 19.96
CA MET A 1 17.63 3.92 19.05
C MET A 1 18.95 3.54 18.38
N ASP A 2 19.29 2.27 18.44
CA ASP A 2 20.54 1.84 17.82
C ASP A 2 20.39 1.76 16.28
N PRO A 3 21.53 1.71 15.54
CA PRO A 3 21.48 1.69 14.08
C PRO A 3 20.73 0.49 13.49
N ALA A 4 20.76 -0.67 14.15
CA ALA A 4 20.08 -1.85 13.67
C ALA A 4 18.56 -1.70 13.78
N GLU A 5 18.07 -1.13 14.88
CA GLU A 5 16.64 -0.84 15.06
C GLU A 5 16.17 0.21 14.06
N ALA A 6 16.98 1.24 13.85
CA ALA A 6 16.64 2.27 12.87
C ALA A 6 16.57 1.70 11.46
N ALA A 7 17.49 0.81 11.10
CA ALA A 7 17.49 0.14 9.81
C ALA A 7 16.26 -0.78 9.67
N ALA A 8 15.92 -1.52 10.72
CA ALA A 8 14.75 -2.39 10.71
C ALA A 8 13.45 -1.60 10.52
N ARG A 9 13.34 -0.44 11.16
CA ARG A 9 12.18 0.44 10.98
C ARG A 9 12.10 1.00 9.57
N ARG A 10 13.23 1.44 9.02
CA ARG A 10 13.25 1.93 7.63
C ARG A 10 12.88 0.83 6.65
N ALA A 11 13.21 -0.43 6.96
CA ALA A 11 12.86 -1.56 6.11
C ALA A 11 11.36 -1.90 6.16
N LYS A 12 10.62 -1.34 7.12
CA LYS A 12 9.20 -1.58 7.30
C LYS A 12 8.37 -0.36 6.93
N VAL A 13 8.49 0.07 5.68
CA VAL A 13 7.78 1.24 5.18
C VAL A 13 6.48 0.81 4.51
N VAL A 14 5.39 1.50 4.83
CA VAL A 14 4.09 1.34 4.18
C VAL A 14 3.70 2.66 3.57
N LEU A 15 3.31 2.64 2.30
CA LEU A 15 2.83 3.81 1.56
C LEU A 15 1.35 3.63 1.28
N ALA A 16 0.55 4.65 1.56
CA ALA A 16 -0.87 4.65 1.22
C ALA A 16 -1.24 5.90 0.42
N ALA A 17 -2.09 5.71 -0.57
CA ALA A 17 -2.67 6.79 -1.35
C ALA A 17 -4.19 6.76 -1.21
N ASP A 18 -4.77 7.86 -0.75
CA ASP A 18 -6.21 8.02 -0.58
C ASP A 18 -6.50 9.52 -0.58
N ASP A 19 -7.47 9.95 -1.36
CA ASP A 19 -7.81 11.38 -1.44
C ASP A 19 -8.61 11.87 -0.23
N GLN A 20 -9.06 10.98 0.62
CA GLN A 20 -9.73 11.33 1.86
C GLN A 20 -8.74 11.34 3.01
N HIS A 21 -8.44 12.53 3.51
CA HIS A 21 -7.46 12.71 4.57
C HIS A 21 -7.78 11.90 5.83
N GLU A 22 -9.04 11.75 6.15
CA GLU A 22 -9.48 10.95 7.32
C GLU A 22 -9.03 9.50 7.22
N ASN A 23 -9.07 8.92 6.03
CA ASN A 23 -8.60 7.55 5.82
C ASN A 23 -7.09 7.45 6.01
N ILE A 24 -6.35 8.44 5.51
CA ILE A 24 -4.90 8.49 5.70
C ILE A 24 -4.55 8.59 7.18
N MET A 25 -5.25 9.42 7.95
CA MET A 25 -5.02 9.56 9.39
C MET A 25 -5.30 8.25 10.13
N MET A 26 -6.37 7.57 9.77
CA MET A 26 -6.72 6.29 10.39
C MET A 26 -5.68 5.22 10.09
N LEU A 27 -5.25 5.12 8.83
CA LEU A 27 -4.21 4.19 8.43
C LEU A 27 -2.90 4.47 9.15
N GLU A 28 -2.50 5.73 9.22
CA GLU A 28 -1.30 6.14 9.94
C GLU A 28 -1.32 5.66 11.39
N SER A 29 -2.42 5.95 12.09
CA SER A 29 -2.56 5.57 13.48
C SER A 29 -2.43 4.05 13.68
N LEU A 30 -3.17 3.27 12.88
CA LEU A 30 -3.17 1.82 13.01
C LEU A 30 -1.82 1.21 12.62
N ILE A 31 -1.23 1.69 11.54
CA ILE A 31 -0.01 1.11 10.98
C ILE A 31 1.20 1.44 11.85
N GLU A 32 1.27 2.67 12.34
CA GLU A 32 2.38 3.07 13.21
C GLU A 32 2.38 2.35 14.55
N THR A 33 1.21 1.97 15.08
CA THR A 33 1.16 1.18 16.32
C THR A 33 1.83 -0.18 16.17
N GLN A 34 1.98 -0.67 14.95
CA GLN A 34 2.64 -1.95 14.67
C GLN A 34 4.14 -1.81 14.39
N GLY A 35 4.69 -0.63 14.57
CA GLY A 35 6.13 -0.39 14.41
C GLY A 35 6.57 -0.08 12.98
N PHE A 36 5.62 0.18 12.08
CA PHE A 36 5.94 0.55 10.69
C PHE A 36 6.14 2.04 10.54
N THR A 37 6.95 2.43 9.57
CA THR A 37 7.05 3.81 9.11
C THR A 37 5.99 4.02 8.04
N PHE A 38 5.10 4.98 8.22
CA PHE A 38 3.97 5.21 7.33
C PHE A 38 4.17 6.50 6.53
N PHE A 39 3.87 6.42 5.23
CA PHE A 39 3.79 7.59 4.36
C PHE A 39 2.41 7.60 3.71
N GLY A 40 1.69 8.71 3.84
CA GLY A 40 0.39 8.89 3.21
C GLY A 40 0.43 10.01 2.20
N VAL A 41 -0.18 9.78 1.04
CA VAL A 41 -0.31 10.79 -0.02
C VAL A 41 -1.75 10.88 -0.48
N GLY A 42 -2.10 11.99 -1.10
CA GLY A 42 -3.47 12.29 -1.49
C GLY A 42 -3.89 11.81 -2.87
N GLY A 43 -3.00 11.22 -3.64
CA GLY A 43 -3.33 10.81 -5.00
C GLY A 43 -2.32 9.89 -5.65
N GLY A 44 -2.70 9.37 -6.82
CA GLY A 44 -1.88 8.41 -7.55
C GLY A 44 -0.57 8.99 -8.07
N ALA A 45 -0.59 10.22 -8.56
CA ALA A 45 0.62 10.86 -9.07
C ALA A 45 1.66 11.03 -7.97
N GLU A 46 1.24 11.45 -6.79
CA GLU A 46 2.13 11.58 -5.64
C GLU A 46 2.68 10.23 -5.20
N CYS A 47 1.84 9.20 -5.23
CA CYS A 47 2.25 7.84 -4.94
C CYS A 47 3.35 7.37 -5.89
N LEU A 48 3.17 7.60 -7.19
CA LEU A 48 4.15 7.22 -8.21
C LEU A 48 5.48 7.94 -8.03
N SER A 49 5.43 9.20 -7.63
CA SER A 49 6.63 9.99 -7.40
C SER A 49 7.39 9.52 -6.16
N LEU A 50 6.68 9.17 -5.09
CA LEU A 50 7.29 8.84 -3.82
C LEU A 50 7.75 7.38 -3.72
N ALA A 51 6.97 6.45 -4.27
CA ALA A 51 7.20 5.02 -4.06
C ALA A 51 8.63 4.54 -4.38
N PRO A 52 9.24 4.93 -5.53
CA PRO A 52 10.60 4.48 -5.82
C PRO A 52 11.64 5.02 -4.83
N ARG A 53 11.35 6.14 -4.21
CA ARG A 53 12.28 6.82 -3.29
C ARG A 53 12.31 6.21 -1.90
N ILE A 54 11.21 5.60 -1.48
CA ILE A 54 11.08 5.07 -0.12
C ILE A 54 11.08 3.54 -0.06
N SER A 55 11.02 2.87 -1.21
CA SER A 55 11.05 1.41 -1.30
C SER A 55 10.09 0.74 -0.31
N PRO A 56 8.78 0.96 -0.45
CA PRO A 56 7.84 0.44 0.55
C PRO A 56 7.73 -1.08 0.49
N ARG A 57 7.38 -1.69 1.60
CA ARG A 57 7.07 -3.12 1.67
C ARG A 57 5.65 -3.45 1.27
N LEU A 58 4.77 -2.45 1.34
CA LEU A 58 3.37 -2.59 0.98
C LEU A 58 2.86 -1.23 0.52
N ILE A 59 2.06 -1.24 -0.53
CA ILE A 59 1.39 -0.04 -1.02
C ILE A 59 -0.12 -0.27 -0.92
N LEU A 60 -0.81 0.68 -0.28
CA LEU A 60 -2.26 0.67 -0.16
C LEU A 60 -2.81 1.76 -1.09
N LEU A 61 -3.72 1.38 -1.99
CA LEU A 61 -4.24 2.30 -3.00
C LEU A 61 -5.77 2.35 -2.94
N ASP A 62 -6.32 3.53 -2.67
CA ASP A 62 -7.74 3.75 -2.87
C ASP A 62 -8.05 3.57 -4.35
N ILE A 63 -9.12 2.85 -4.65
CA ILE A 63 -9.55 2.64 -6.04
C ILE A 63 -10.03 3.94 -6.65
N GLN A 64 -10.83 4.71 -5.91
CA GLN A 64 -11.45 5.94 -6.43
C GLN A 64 -10.68 7.17 -5.98
N MET A 65 -9.79 7.62 -6.83
CA MET A 65 -9.07 8.87 -6.62
C MET A 65 -9.24 9.77 -7.86
N PRO A 66 -9.30 11.10 -7.68
CA PRO A 66 -9.39 11.98 -8.84
C PRO A 66 -8.12 11.92 -9.68
N GLU A 67 -8.26 12.17 -10.96
CA GLU A 67 -7.21 12.23 -11.98
C GLU A 67 -6.62 10.86 -12.32
N LEU A 68 -6.07 10.16 -11.34
CA LEU A 68 -5.45 8.86 -11.54
C LEU A 68 -6.02 7.89 -10.50
N ASP A 69 -6.85 6.96 -10.94
CA ASP A 69 -7.47 6.01 -10.02
C ASP A 69 -6.46 4.96 -9.52
N GLY A 70 -6.90 4.13 -8.58
CA GLY A 70 -6.02 3.13 -7.97
C GLY A 70 -5.53 2.08 -8.95
N PHE A 71 -6.37 1.65 -9.87
CA PHE A 71 -5.98 0.64 -10.86
C PHE A 71 -4.92 1.16 -11.81
N GLU A 72 -5.09 2.35 -12.33
CA GLU A 72 -4.10 2.96 -13.22
C GLU A 72 -2.79 3.26 -12.48
N THR A 73 -2.90 3.73 -11.24
CA THR A 73 -1.72 3.93 -10.39
C THR A 73 -0.95 2.62 -10.24
N CYS A 74 -1.65 1.52 -9.96
CA CYS A 74 -1.02 0.20 -9.83
C CYS A 74 -0.32 -0.22 -11.11
N ARG A 75 -0.99 -0.07 -12.26
CA ARG A 75 -0.38 -0.41 -13.56
C ARG A 75 0.93 0.34 -13.77
N ARG A 76 0.95 1.63 -13.43
CA ARG A 76 2.16 2.45 -13.58
C ARG A 76 3.24 2.08 -12.58
N LEU A 77 2.86 1.71 -11.35
CA LEU A 77 3.82 1.19 -10.37
C LEU A 77 4.49 -0.07 -10.89
N ARG A 78 3.73 -0.97 -11.51
CA ARG A 78 4.27 -2.21 -12.05
C ARG A 78 5.23 -2.01 -13.22
N ALA A 79 5.15 -0.89 -13.89
CA ALA A 79 6.09 -0.54 -14.94
C ALA A 79 7.45 -0.07 -14.39
N ILE A 80 7.51 0.28 -13.09
CA ILE A 80 8.75 0.68 -12.44
C ILE A 80 9.45 -0.58 -11.95
N TYR A 81 10.66 -0.86 -12.46
CA TYR A 81 11.36 -2.11 -12.17
C TYR A 81 11.49 -2.42 -10.68
N SER A 82 11.90 -1.43 -9.88
CA SER A 82 12.11 -1.62 -8.44
C SER A 82 10.82 -1.91 -7.66
N LEU A 83 9.65 -1.70 -8.28
CA LEU A 83 8.36 -1.85 -7.62
C LEU A 83 7.54 -3.05 -8.13
N LYS A 84 8.10 -3.82 -9.05
CA LYS A 84 7.35 -4.92 -9.70
C LYS A 84 6.84 -5.96 -8.74
N GLN A 85 7.51 -6.17 -7.63
CA GLN A 85 7.18 -7.22 -6.68
C GLN A 85 6.64 -6.70 -5.35
N ILE A 86 6.51 -5.40 -5.22
CA ILE A 86 5.96 -4.81 -4.00
C ILE A 86 4.46 -5.15 -3.94
N PRO A 87 3.97 -5.74 -2.84
CA PRO A 87 2.54 -6.00 -2.72
C PRO A 87 1.72 -4.71 -2.79
N VAL A 88 0.62 -4.77 -3.52
CA VAL A 88 -0.34 -3.67 -3.61
C VAL A 88 -1.70 -4.19 -3.18
N ALA A 89 -2.29 -3.54 -2.18
CA ALA A 89 -3.65 -3.82 -1.74
C ALA A 89 -4.52 -2.61 -2.05
N PHE A 90 -5.66 -2.86 -2.68
CA PHE A 90 -6.62 -1.80 -2.98
C PHE A 90 -7.54 -1.56 -1.79
N LEU A 91 -7.85 -0.29 -1.54
CA LEU A 91 -8.81 0.12 -0.53
C LEU A 91 -10.13 0.41 -1.25
N THR A 92 -11.21 -0.21 -0.81
CA THR A 92 -12.48 -0.09 -1.51
C THR A 92 -13.66 -0.08 -0.55
N ALA A 93 -14.70 0.69 -0.91
CA ALA A 93 -15.94 0.71 -0.13
C ALA A 93 -16.69 -0.63 -0.23
N ARG A 94 -16.43 -1.41 -1.26
CA ARG A 94 -17.05 -2.73 -1.44
C ARG A 94 -16.27 -3.56 -2.44
N LYS A 95 -16.32 -4.88 -2.27
CA LYS A 95 -15.76 -5.82 -3.24
C LYS A 95 -16.82 -6.21 -4.26
N ALA A 96 -16.76 -5.65 -5.45
CA ALA A 96 -17.54 -6.13 -6.58
C ALA A 96 -16.65 -7.04 -7.44
N ALA A 97 -17.24 -8.05 -8.06
CA ALA A 97 -16.46 -8.99 -8.90
C ALA A 97 -15.68 -8.28 -10.00
N ALA A 98 -16.30 -7.25 -10.61
CA ALA A 98 -15.64 -6.48 -11.66
C ALA A 98 -14.40 -5.74 -11.14
N ASP A 99 -14.48 -5.20 -9.92
CA ASP A 99 -13.34 -4.50 -9.30
C ASP A 99 -12.22 -5.46 -8.96
N VAL A 100 -12.55 -6.66 -8.48
CA VAL A 100 -11.56 -7.68 -8.18
C VAL A 100 -10.79 -8.07 -9.44
N GLN A 101 -11.50 -8.29 -10.55
CA GLN A 101 -10.86 -8.62 -11.82
C GLN A 101 -10.00 -7.47 -12.34
N ALA A 102 -10.50 -6.23 -12.25
CA ALA A 102 -9.74 -5.06 -12.68
C ALA A 102 -8.45 -4.89 -11.86
N GLY A 103 -8.54 -5.14 -10.55
CA GLY A 103 -7.37 -5.07 -9.67
C GLY A 103 -6.32 -6.12 -9.98
N ILE A 104 -6.74 -7.35 -10.24
CA ILE A 104 -5.84 -8.43 -10.63
C ILE A 104 -5.14 -8.08 -11.95
N LYS A 105 -5.88 -7.60 -12.93
CA LYS A 105 -5.33 -7.19 -14.22
C LYS A 105 -4.35 -6.03 -14.07
N ALA A 106 -4.60 -5.13 -13.13
CA ALA A 106 -3.70 -4.01 -12.86
C ALA A 106 -2.40 -4.45 -12.15
N GLY A 107 -2.35 -5.68 -11.66
CA GLY A 107 -1.20 -6.20 -10.96
C GLY A 107 -1.29 -6.13 -9.45
N GLY A 108 -2.48 -5.92 -8.90
CA GLY A 108 -2.71 -5.88 -7.45
C GLY A 108 -2.77 -7.25 -6.81
N ASN A 109 -2.60 -7.27 -5.50
CA ASN A 109 -2.48 -8.50 -4.72
C ASN A 109 -3.64 -8.73 -3.77
N ASP A 110 -4.33 -7.69 -3.33
CA ASP A 110 -5.33 -7.81 -2.28
C ASP A 110 -6.33 -6.66 -2.33
N PHE A 111 -7.41 -6.82 -1.57
CA PHE A 111 -8.45 -5.80 -1.39
C PHE A 111 -8.77 -5.67 0.09
N ILE A 112 -8.83 -4.45 0.58
CA ILE A 112 -9.21 -4.14 1.96
C ILE A 112 -10.44 -3.26 1.92
N VAL A 113 -11.51 -3.70 2.58
CA VAL A 113 -12.81 -3.03 2.53
C VAL A 113 -12.87 -1.90 3.55
N LYS A 114 -13.42 -0.77 3.15
CA LYS A 114 -13.74 0.36 4.04
C LYS A 114 -15.17 0.19 4.58
N PRO A 115 -15.44 0.63 5.81
CA PRO A 115 -14.52 1.17 6.79
C PRO A 115 -13.55 0.10 7.31
N PHE A 116 -12.35 0.52 7.71
CA PHE A 116 -11.31 -0.43 8.10
C PHE A 116 -11.65 -1.09 9.44
N ASP A 117 -11.67 -2.40 9.44
CA ASP A 117 -11.68 -3.19 10.67
C ASP A 117 -10.23 -3.27 11.14
N PRO A 118 -9.87 -2.72 12.32
CA PRO A 118 -8.49 -2.69 12.77
C PRO A 118 -7.81 -4.04 12.80
N GLU A 119 -8.49 -5.09 13.28
CA GLU A 119 -7.90 -6.42 13.35
C GLU A 119 -7.62 -6.99 11.97
N LYS A 120 -8.56 -6.82 11.04
CA LYS A 120 -8.39 -7.31 9.67
C LYS A 120 -7.30 -6.54 8.93
N LEU A 121 -7.26 -5.23 9.13
CA LEU A 121 -6.23 -4.40 8.51
C LEU A 121 -4.85 -4.82 8.99
N ILE A 122 -4.67 -4.98 10.30
CA ILE A 122 -3.41 -5.37 10.89
C ILE A 122 -2.99 -6.77 10.40
N ALA A 123 -3.93 -7.71 10.32
CA ALA A 123 -3.64 -9.04 9.82
C ALA A 123 -3.13 -9.01 8.37
N ARG A 124 -3.74 -8.19 7.51
CA ARG A 124 -3.31 -8.04 6.12
C ARG A 124 -1.95 -7.35 6.03
N LEU A 125 -1.75 -6.32 6.86
CA LEU A 125 -0.49 -5.61 6.96
C LEU A 125 0.65 -6.58 7.28
N ILE A 126 0.48 -7.41 8.30
CA ILE A 126 1.48 -8.38 8.71
C ILE A 126 1.71 -9.42 7.60
N TYR A 127 0.63 -9.95 7.05
CA TYR A 127 0.72 -10.95 5.99
C TYR A 127 1.58 -10.48 4.82
N TRP A 128 1.31 -9.27 4.31
CA TRP A 128 1.99 -8.78 3.12
C TRP A 128 3.40 -8.25 3.39
N THR A 129 3.65 -7.73 4.58
CA THR A 129 4.97 -7.16 4.92
C THR A 129 5.97 -8.21 5.41
N ASP A 130 5.49 -9.33 5.99
CA ASP A 130 6.34 -10.44 6.38
C ASP A 130 6.79 -11.28 5.19
N ARG A 131 6.08 -11.17 4.08
CA ARG A 131 6.50 -11.87 2.88
C ARG A 131 7.77 -11.24 2.37
N ARG A 132 8.84 -11.96 2.48
CA ARG A 132 10.06 -11.55 1.80
C ARG A 132 9.76 -11.55 0.31
N ALA A 133 10.17 -10.48 -0.37
CA ALA A 133 10.28 -10.56 -1.80
C ALA A 133 10.94 -11.91 -2.10
N PRO A 134 10.41 -12.71 -3.04
CA PRO A 134 11.06 -13.94 -3.40
C PRO A 134 12.52 -13.58 -3.59
N ALA A 135 13.37 -14.30 -2.86
CA ALA A 135 14.80 -14.12 -2.99
C ALA A 135 15.04 -13.91 -4.46
N ALA A 136 15.78 -12.87 -4.80
CA ALA A 136 16.07 -12.52 -6.17
C ALA A 136 16.62 -13.76 -6.87
N ALA A 137 15.76 -14.68 -6.88
CA ALA A 137 15.97 -15.87 -7.63
C ALA A 137 15.78 -15.44 -9.04
#